data_f6438f1a23018d9ded658b011dfe9c89
#
_entry.id   f6438f1a23018d9ded658b011dfe9c89
#
_cell.length_a   1.000
_cell.length_b   1.000
_cell.length_c   1.000
_cell.angle_alpha   90.00
_cell.angle_beta   90.00
_cell.angle_gamma   90.00
#
_symmetry.space_group_name_H-M   'P 1'
#
loop_
_entity.id
_entity.type
_entity.pdbx_description
1 polymer ?
#
loop_
_entity_poly.entity_id
_entity_poly.type
_entity_poly.pdbx_seq_one_letter_code
_entity_poly.pdbx_strand_id
1 'polypeptide(L)'
;MQDLSGKTAIITGASRGIGAAAARVFAAQGANVMLVARSGDAITALADEIGPNAMALECDVSQYDALEAVVTACTARFGGLDVLINNASVIAPISHLASADPDQWGAAIDINLKGVFNGMRAAVPVMQRAGGGTVLTVSSGAAHGAVE
;
A
#
# COMPACT_ATOMS: atom_id res chain seq x y z
N MET A 1 -9.51 -17.79 12.33
CA MET A 1 -8.79 -16.62 11.77
C MET A 1 -7.32 -16.93 11.88
N GLN A 2 -6.51 -16.57 10.89
CA GLN A 2 -5.08 -16.93 10.87
C GLN A 2 -4.31 -15.99 11.81
N ASP A 3 -3.46 -16.53 12.67
CA ASP A 3 -2.58 -15.75 13.55
C ASP A 3 -1.46 -15.12 12.69
N LEU A 4 -1.32 -13.81 12.77
CA LEU A 4 -0.28 -13.02 12.09
C LEU A 4 0.74 -12.45 13.08
N SER A 5 0.79 -12.97 14.30
CA SER A 5 1.74 -12.52 15.31
C SER A 5 3.19 -12.60 14.81
N GLY A 6 3.92 -11.49 14.97
CA GLY A 6 5.30 -11.36 14.50
C GLY A 6 5.45 -11.10 12.99
N LYS A 7 4.36 -11.07 12.22
CA LYS A 7 4.39 -10.69 10.81
C LYS A 7 4.34 -9.16 10.67
N THR A 8 4.99 -8.66 9.63
CA THR A 8 5.01 -7.23 9.32
C THR A 8 4.47 -6.99 7.91
N ALA A 9 3.50 -6.08 7.80
CA ALA A 9 2.87 -5.72 6.54
C ALA A 9 3.04 -4.23 6.21
N ILE A 10 3.36 -3.91 4.96
CA ILE A 10 3.22 -2.57 4.39
C ILE A 10 1.90 -2.52 3.62
N ILE A 11 1.07 -1.50 3.88
CA ILE A 11 -0.23 -1.30 3.24
C ILE A 11 -0.26 0.07 2.61
N THR A 12 -0.27 0.13 1.27
CA THR A 12 -0.39 1.41 0.55
C THR A 12 -1.85 1.81 0.39
N GLY A 13 -2.12 3.12 0.32
CA GLY A 13 -3.49 3.63 0.28
C GLY A 13 -4.27 3.38 1.58
N ALA A 14 -3.56 3.38 2.72
CA ALA A 14 -4.12 3.03 4.03
C ALA A 14 -4.98 4.13 4.67
N SER A 15 -5.13 5.30 4.04
CA SER A 15 -5.87 6.42 4.64
C SER A 15 -7.39 6.20 4.73
N ARG A 16 -7.96 5.30 3.94
CA ARG A 16 -9.41 5.03 3.88
C ARG A 16 -9.75 3.69 3.22
N GLY A 17 -11.02 3.34 3.24
CA GLY A 17 -11.57 2.21 2.47
C GLY A 17 -10.89 0.88 2.77
N ILE A 18 -10.58 0.13 1.73
CA ILE A 18 -10.00 -1.23 1.81
C ILE A 18 -8.65 -1.20 2.56
N GLY A 19 -7.77 -0.24 2.28
CA GLY A 19 -6.47 -0.15 2.93
C GLY A 19 -6.57 0.06 4.45
N ALA A 20 -7.44 0.97 4.90
CA ALA A 20 -7.66 1.20 6.33
C ALA A 20 -8.32 0.00 7.02
N ALA A 21 -9.27 -0.66 6.35
CA ALA A 21 -9.90 -1.87 6.88
C ALA A 21 -8.90 -3.03 6.98
N ALA A 22 -8.06 -3.23 5.96
CA ALA A 22 -7.00 -4.23 5.98
C ALA A 22 -6.01 -3.99 7.12
N ALA A 23 -5.61 -2.73 7.35
CA ALA A 23 -4.70 -2.38 8.43
C ALA A 23 -5.27 -2.79 9.81
N ARG A 24 -6.55 -2.50 10.08
CA ARG A 24 -7.22 -2.91 11.32
C ARG A 24 -7.28 -4.43 11.47
N VAL A 25 -7.62 -5.13 10.39
CA VAL A 25 -7.73 -6.60 10.40
C VAL A 25 -6.37 -7.24 10.65
N PHE A 26 -5.31 -6.80 9.95
CA PHE A 26 -3.96 -7.33 10.16
C PHE A 26 -3.46 -7.07 11.57
N ALA A 27 -3.63 -5.85 12.09
CA ALA A 27 -3.24 -5.51 13.45
C ALA A 27 -4.02 -6.31 14.50
N ALA A 28 -5.33 -6.50 14.30
CA ALA A 28 -6.17 -7.32 15.19
C ALA A 28 -5.76 -8.81 15.19
N GLN A 29 -5.05 -9.28 14.17
CA GLN A 29 -4.46 -10.61 14.10
C GLN A 29 -3.00 -10.66 14.62
N GLY A 30 -2.50 -9.59 15.22
CA GLY A 30 -1.17 -9.52 15.84
C GLY A 30 -0.05 -9.08 14.91
N ALA A 31 -0.34 -8.67 13.68
CA ALA A 31 0.68 -8.16 12.77
C ALA A 31 1.12 -6.74 13.14
N ASN A 32 2.37 -6.42 12.82
CA ASN A 32 2.83 -5.05 12.69
C ASN A 32 2.39 -4.48 11.33
N VAL A 33 1.95 -3.23 11.30
CA VAL A 33 1.47 -2.59 10.07
C VAL A 33 2.14 -1.24 9.84
N MET A 34 2.75 -1.08 8.67
CA MET A 34 3.23 0.18 8.14
C MET A 34 2.15 0.76 7.22
N LEU A 35 1.57 1.88 7.62
CA LEU A 35 0.48 2.56 6.93
C LEU A 35 1.04 3.63 5.99
N VAL A 36 0.72 3.53 4.71
CA VAL A 36 1.30 4.38 3.68
C VAL A 36 0.19 5.07 2.87
N ALA A 37 0.20 6.39 2.83
CA ALA A 37 -0.68 7.21 1.98
C ALA A 37 -0.13 8.63 1.84
N ARG A 38 -0.69 9.41 0.92
CA ARG A 38 -0.40 10.85 0.76
C ARG A 38 -1.05 11.71 1.85
N SER A 39 -2.11 11.21 2.48
CA SER A 39 -2.82 11.91 3.56
C SER A 39 -2.20 11.53 4.90
N GLY A 40 -1.12 12.22 5.28
CA GLY A 40 -0.35 11.96 6.50
C GLY A 40 -1.21 11.96 7.78
N ASP A 41 -2.06 12.97 7.95
CA ASP A 41 -2.95 13.08 9.12
C ASP A 41 -3.87 11.87 9.28
N ALA A 42 -4.45 11.39 8.18
CA ALA A 42 -5.39 10.27 8.22
C ALA A 42 -4.71 8.94 8.62
N ILE A 43 -3.51 8.68 8.12
CA ILE A 43 -2.77 7.46 8.48
C ILE A 43 -2.15 7.57 9.87
N THR A 44 -1.78 8.76 10.33
CA THR A 44 -1.32 9.00 11.69
C THR A 44 -2.44 8.72 12.69
N ALA A 45 -3.64 9.26 12.45
CA ALA A 45 -4.80 8.97 13.29
C ALA A 45 -5.14 7.47 13.33
N LEU A 46 -5.01 6.76 12.20
CA LEU A 46 -5.21 5.31 12.16
C LEU A 46 -4.10 4.55 12.90
N ALA A 47 -2.85 5.00 12.83
CA ALA A 47 -1.75 4.40 13.58
C ALA A 47 -1.95 4.59 15.09
N ASP A 48 -2.39 5.77 15.53
CA ASP A 48 -2.73 6.04 16.93
C ASP A 48 -3.89 5.17 17.44
N GLU A 49 -4.90 4.95 16.59
CA GLU A 49 -6.03 4.04 16.88
C GLU A 49 -5.56 2.60 17.08
N ILE A 50 -4.67 2.11 16.22
CA ILE A 50 -4.15 0.73 16.25
C ILE A 50 -3.16 0.55 17.41
N GLY A 51 -2.35 1.55 17.70
CA GLY A 51 -1.39 1.52 18.78
C GLY A 51 0.03 1.07 18.38
N PRO A 52 0.79 0.42 19.30
CA PRO A 52 2.23 0.23 19.15
C PRO A 52 2.66 -0.66 17.97
N ASN A 53 1.73 -1.45 17.42
CA ASN A 53 1.97 -2.31 16.25
C ASN A 53 1.76 -1.59 14.92
N ALA A 54 1.48 -0.29 14.94
CA ALA A 54 1.32 0.50 13.73
C ALA A 54 2.38 1.62 13.64
N MET A 55 2.72 1.96 12.42
CA MET A 55 3.51 3.15 12.09
C MET A 55 2.95 3.76 10.81
N ALA A 56 2.82 5.08 10.76
CA ALA A 56 2.40 5.82 9.59
C ALA A 56 3.58 6.51 8.92
N LEU A 57 3.63 6.49 7.60
CA LEU A 57 4.59 7.26 6.82
C LEU A 57 3.93 7.82 5.56
N GLU A 58 3.92 9.15 5.44
CA GLU A 58 3.43 9.83 4.25
C GLU A 58 4.31 9.51 3.04
N CYS A 59 3.68 9.07 1.95
CA CYS A 59 4.39 8.68 0.74
C CYS A 59 3.48 8.74 -0.48
N ASP A 60 4.02 9.26 -1.58
CA ASP A 60 3.45 9.08 -2.90
C ASP A 60 4.07 7.84 -3.56
N VAL A 61 3.24 6.82 -3.82
CA VAL A 61 3.68 5.55 -4.40
C VAL A 61 4.26 5.69 -5.82
N SER A 62 3.96 6.79 -6.52
CA SER A 62 4.54 7.09 -7.83
C SER A 62 6.04 7.41 -7.76
N GLN A 63 6.56 7.70 -6.57
CA GLN A 63 7.96 8.04 -6.30
C GLN A 63 8.70 6.84 -5.72
N TYR A 64 9.63 6.27 -6.48
CA TYR A 64 10.38 5.06 -6.06
C TYR A 64 11.16 5.28 -4.76
N ASP A 65 11.91 6.39 -4.68
CA ASP A 65 12.77 6.69 -3.52
C ASP A 65 11.95 6.83 -2.23
N ALA A 66 10.71 7.35 -2.34
CA ALA A 66 9.81 7.46 -1.21
C ALA A 66 9.37 6.06 -0.70
N LEU A 67 9.08 5.12 -1.60
CA LEU A 67 8.74 3.75 -1.22
C LEU A 67 9.96 2.96 -0.68
N GLU A 68 11.15 3.22 -1.20
CA GLU A 68 12.39 2.66 -0.65
C GLU A 68 12.63 3.14 0.80
N ALA A 69 12.36 4.43 1.07
CA ALA A 69 12.40 4.97 2.44
C ALA A 69 11.34 4.34 3.35
N VAL A 70 10.13 4.06 2.85
CA VAL A 70 9.09 3.32 3.59
C VAL A 70 9.57 1.94 4.00
N VAL A 71 10.13 1.17 3.07
CA VAL A 71 10.64 -0.18 3.35
C VAL A 71 11.77 -0.14 4.37
N THR A 72 12.67 0.83 4.25
CA THR A 72 13.77 1.04 5.20
C THR A 72 13.23 1.36 6.60
N ALA A 73 12.29 2.29 6.72
CA ALA A 73 11.68 2.65 8.00
C ALA A 73 10.89 1.48 8.61
N CYS A 74 10.18 0.71 7.79
CA CYS A 74 9.44 -0.47 8.21
C CYS A 74 10.37 -1.53 8.82
N THR A 75 11.44 -1.86 8.12
CA THR A 75 12.43 -2.85 8.61
C THR A 75 13.18 -2.39 9.84
N ALA A 76 13.51 -1.10 9.92
CA ALA A 76 14.15 -0.52 11.12
C ALA A 76 13.22 -0.57 12.34
N ARG A 77 11.92 -0.32 12.15
CA ARG A 77 10.94 -0.28 13.25
C ARG A 77 10.50 -1.66 13.72
N PHE A 78 10.27 -2.59 12.78
CA PHE A 78 9.63 -3.89 13.06
C PHE A 78 10.54 -5.11 12.85
N GLY A 79 11.76 -4.90 12.35
CA GLY A 79 12.76 -5.95 12.19
C GLY A 79 12.67 -6.76 10.89
N GLY A 80 11.63 -6.55 10.06
CA GLY A 80 11.45 -7.28 8.81
C GLY A 80 10.25 -6.81 7.99
N LEU A 81 10.00 -7.53 6.89
CA LEU A 81 8.85 -7.31 6.01
C LEU A 81 8.38 -8.64 5.44
N ASP A 82 7.17 -9.06 5.78
CA ASP A 82 6.56 -10.32 5.32
C ASP A 82 5.51 -10.12 4.24
N VAL A 83 4.78 -8.99 4.27
CA VAL A 83 3.63 -8.75 3.39
C VAL A 83 3.69 -7.34 2.81
N LEU A 84 3.52 -7.23 1.48
CA LEU A 84 3.25 -5.96 0.81
C LEU A 84 1.83 -5.99 0.23
N ILE A 85 1.00 -5.01 0.61
CA ILE A 85 -0.33 -4.81 0.02
C ILE A 85 -0.31 -3.54 -0.83
N ASN A 86 -0.24 -3.71 -2.15
CA ASN A 86 -0.41 -2.66 -3.14
C ASN A 86 -1.91 -2.38 -3.29
N ASN A 87 -2.41 -1.37 -2.57
CA ASN A 87 -3.82 -0.99 -2.57
C ASN A 87 -4.01 0.48 -2.99
N ALA A 88 -2.98 1.32 -2.95
CA ALA A 88 -3.08 2.70 -3.41
C ALA A 88 -3.53 2.75 -4.87
N SER A 89 -4.64 3.46 -5.12
CA SER A 89 -5.21 3.59 -6.47
C SER A 89 -6.06 4.84 -6.61
N VAL A 90 -6.26 5.26 -7.85
CA VAL A 90 -7.18 6.33 -8.24
C VAL A 90 -8.05 5.87 -9.41
N ILE A 91 -9.29 6.37 -9.46
CA ILE A 91 -10.25 6.12 -10.55
C ILE A 91 -10.40 7.44 -11.32
N ALA A 92 -9.39 7.83 -12.08
CA ALA A 92 -9.39 9.05 -12.88
C ALA A 92 -8.58 8.84 -14.16
N PRO A 93 -8.96 9.50 -15.26
CA PRO A 93 -10.20 10.25 -15.45
C PRO A 93 -11.42 9.34 -15.67
N ILE A 94 -12.59 9.75 -15.14
CA ILE A 94 -13.88 9.11 -15.48
C ILE A 94 -14.50 9.95 -16.60
N SER A 95 -14.23 9.59 -17.83
CA SER A 95 -14.66 10.35 -19.01
C SER A 95 -14.64 9.47 -20.26
N HIS A 96 -15.30 9.94 -21.35
CA HIS A 96 -15.11 9.32 -22.67
C HIS A 96 -13.65 9.47 -23.12
N LEU A 97 -13.12 8.48 -23.80
CA LEU A 97 -11.73 8.48 -24.28
C LEU A 97 -11.40 9.75 -25.11
N ALA A 98 -12.33 10.19 -25.96
CA ALA A 98 -12.14 11.35 -26.84
C ALA A 98 -12.02 12.70 -26.07
N SER A 99 -12.43 12.75 -24.81
CA SER A 99 -12.38 13.94 -23.94
C SER A 99 -11.60 13.74 -22.66
N ALA A 100 -10.95 12.58 -22.50
CA ALA A 100 -10.14 12.30 -21.33
C ALA A 100 -8.95 13.26 -21.24
N ASP A 101 -8.72 13.79 -20.05
CA ASP A 101 -7.56 14.64 -19.76
C ASP A 101 -6.29 13.75 -19.74
N PRO A 102 -5.31 14.02 -20.64
CA PRO A 102 -4.08 13.21 -20.72
C PRO A 102 -3.25 13.24 -19.44
N ASP A 103 -3.22 14.37 -18.72
CA ASP A 103 -2.42 14.52 -17.50
C ASP A 103 -3.05 13.72 -16.36
N GLN A 104 -4.38 13.74 -16.22
CA GLN A 104 -5.07 12.90 -15.23
C GLN A 104 -4.90 11.41 -15.55
N TRP A 105 -4.95 11.05 -16.84
CA TRP A 105 -4.71 9.66 -17.25
C TRP A 105 -3.27 9.23 -16.94
N GLY A 106 -2.28 10.07 -17.24
CA GLY A 106 -0.87 9.83 -16.91
C GLY A 106 -0.66 9.65 -15.41
N ALA A 107 -1.25 10.53 -14.59
CA ALA A 107 -1.19 10.42 -13.12
C ALA A 107 -1.83 9.11 -12.61
N ALA A 108 -2.90 8.63 -13.24
CA ALA A 108 -3.50 7.34 -12.87
C ALA A 108 -2.57 6.16 -13.18
N ILE A 109 -1.86 6.18 -14.30
CA ILE A 109 -0.83 5.17 -14.64
C ILE A 109 0.32 5.23 -13.64
N ASP A 110 0.78 6.41 -13.28
CA ASP A 110 1.86 6.58 -12.30
C ASP A 110 1.49 6.00 -10.93
N ILE A 111 0.24 6.13 -10.50
CA ILE A 111 -0.22 5.59 -9.21
C ILE A 111 -0.55 4.10 -9.34
N ASN A 112 -1.44 3.72 -10.28
CA ASN A 112 -2.03 2.39 -10.31
C ASN A 112 -1.10 1.32 -10.88
N LEU A 113 -0.17 1.69 -11.77
CA LEU A 113 0.76 0.74 -12.39
C LEU A 113 2.19 0.93 -11.88
N LYS A 114 2.76 2.12 -12.04
CA LYS A 114 4.13 2.40 -11.60
C LYS A 114 4.26 2.31 -10.06
N GLY A 115 3.23 2.76 -9.31
CA GLY A 115 3.22 2.62 -7.85
C GLY A 115 3.29 1.15 -7.38
N VAL A 116 2.60 0.24 -8.06
CA VAL A 116 2.68 -1.21 -7.81
C VAL A 116 4.08 -1.74 -8.09
N PHE A 117 4.65 -1.37 -9.25
CA PHE A 117 6.05 -1.73 -9.59
C PHE A 117 7.03 -1.20 -8.54
N ASN A 118 6.93 0.07 -8.15
CA ASN A 118 7.81 0.69 -7.17
C ASN A 118 7.74 -0.05 -5.81
N GLY A 119 6.53 -0.38 -5.35
CA GLY A 119 6.32 -1.15 -4.13
C GLY A 119 7.00 -2.51 -4.17
N MET A 120 6.79 -3.27 -5.24
CA MET A 120 7.44 -4.56 -5.43
C MET A 120 8.97 -4.42 -5.56
N ARG A 121 9.44 -3.45 -6.33
CA ARG A 121 10.87 -3.22 -6.54
C ARG A 121 11.60 -2.88 -5.24
N ALA A 122 10.96 -2.14 -4.32
CA ALA A 122 11.51 -1.82 -3.01
C ALA A 122 11.43 -2.99 -2.01
N ALA A 123 10.28 -3.69 -1.95
CA ALA A 123 10.00 -4.70 -0.93
C ALA A 123 10.61 -6.08 -1.23
N VAL A 124 10.53 -6.55 -2.48
CA VAL A 124 10.91 -7.93 -2.85
C VAL A 124 12.37 -8.27 -2.50
N PRO A 125 13.38 -7.41 -2.71
CA PRO A 125 14.75 -7.74 -2.31
C PRO A 125 14.91 -7.96 -0.79
N VAL A 126 14.15 -7.25 0.03
CA VAL A 126 14.14 -7.44 1.49
C VAL A 126 13.52 -8.77 1.86
N MET A 127 12.35 -9.08 1.28
CA MET A 127 11.66 -10.36 1.47
C MET A 127 12.53 -11.54 1.05
N GLN A 128 13.20 -11.46 -0.12
CA GLN A 128 14.07 -12.52 -0.60
C GLN A 128 15.24 -12.82 0.36
N ARG A 129 15.88 -11.77 0.91
CA ARG A 129 16.95 -11.95 1.90
C ARG A 129 16.46 -12.58 3.20
N ALA A 130 15.17 -12.39 3.55
CA ALA A 130 14.52 -12.99 4.71
C ALA A 130 13.97 -14.42 4.45
N GLY A 131 14.14 -14.96 3.24
CA GLY A 131 13.65 -16.29 2.88
C GLY A 131 12.27 -16.34 2.24
N GLY A 132 11.64 -15.20 1.97
CA GLY A 132 10.36 -15.10 1.27
C GLY A 132 9.43 -14.02 1.83
N GLY A 133 8.29 -13.86 1.18
CA GLY A 133 7.25 -12.90 1.55
C GLY A 133 6.05 -13.04 0.63
N THR A 134 5.01 -12.27 0.92
CA THR A 134 3.77 -12.27 0.14
C THR A 134 3.49 -10.88 -0.42
N VAL A 135 3.24 -10.79 -1.72
CA VAL A 135 2.78 -9.56 -2.37
C VAL A 135 1.31 -9.74 -2.78
N LEU A 136 0.46 -8.84 -2.32
CA LEU A 136 -0.94 -8.74 -2.71
C LEU A 136 -1.14 -7.44 -3.49
N THR A 137 -1.83 -7.51 -4.62
CA THR A 137 -2.23 -6.32 -5.37
C THR A 137 -3.76 -6.30 -5.48
N VAL A 138 -4.36 -5.21 -5.01
CA VAL A 138 -5.81 -5.01 -5.10
C VAL A 138 -6.15 -4.63 -6.53
N SER A 139 -6.98 -5.45 -7.17
CA SER A 139 -7.49 -5.25 -8.52
C SER A 139 -8.98 -4.91 -8.48
N SER A 140 -9.63 -4.90 -9.63
CA SER A 140 -11.04 -4.60 -9.76
C SER A 140 -11.74 -5.62 -10.64
N GLY A 141 -13.03 -5.86 -10.38
CA GLY A 141 -13.90 -6.63 -11.26
C GLY A 141 -14.00 -6.04 -12.68
N ALA A 142 -13.80 -4.74 -12.81
CA ALA A 142 -13.74 -4.05 -14.11
C ALA A 142 -12.58 -4.52 -15.01
N ALA A 143 -11.57 -5.20 -14.45
CA ALA A 143 -10.49 -5.81 -15.23
C ALA A 143 -10.95 -7.04 -16.04
N HIS A 144 -12.13 -7.62 -15.73
CA HIS A 144 -12.66 -8.81 -16.34
C HIS A 144 -13.85 -8.56 -17.29
N GLY A 145 -14.32 -7.34 -17.40
CA GLY A 145 -15.44 -6.98 -18.28
C GLY A 145 -15.76 -5.49 -18.23
N ALA A 146 -16.53 -5.04 -19.23
CA ALA A 146 -17.03 -3.68 -19.24
C ALA A 146 -17.96 -3.44 -18.05
N VAL A 147 -17.80 -2.30 -17.39
CA VAL A 147 -18.76 -1.79 -16.40
C VAL A 147 -19.70 -0.87 -17.15
N GLU A 148 -20.98 -1.24 -17.25
CA GLU A 148 -22.05 -0.42 -17.85
C GLU A 148 -22.44 0.74 -16.93
#